data_0e43384c02fb4c132438286734f35aae
#
_entry.id   0e43384c02fb4c132438286734f35aae
#
_cell.length_a   1.000
_cell.length_b   1.000
_cell.length_c   1.000
_cell.angle_alpha   90.00
_cell.angle_beta   90.00
_cell.angle_gamma   90.00
#
_symmetry.space_group_name_H-M   'P 1'
#
loop_
_entity.id
_entity.type
_entity.pdbx_description
1 polymer ?
#
loop_
_entity_poly.entity_id
_entity_poly.type
_entity_poly.pdbx_seq_one_letter_code
_entity_poly.pdbx_strand_id
1 'polypeptide(L)'
;MMRKVITVVILLMGIFLSISTMALERTSLAICGDGGGWPPYHFEKERKVIGYDIDVLEAVFSPLGLTITVDLPPWQRCLRETNLGRYDIALSAAYSEERDKDYILTDYYYTLQPSYVYSSITYPEGLPIRTAQDIDGFRVCGLQGYNYTGFGVDDSKVRKNGKTFDQVVKMLEANRCDVFLARYEILAGFKASEGIDHLTNGLKVVSIPGISGDKFYMLISRSIPDGLELKSIFDQHIKQLRVSGELDRMIEKYIE
;
A
#
# COMPACT_ATOMS: atom_id res chain seq x y z
N MET A 1 -63.53 0.76 58.46
CA MET A 1 -62.61 -0.14 57.76
C MET A 1 -62.01 0.65 56.58
N MET A 2 -60.77 1.21 56.77
CA MET A 2 -60.09 2.00 55.76
C MET A 2 -59.05 1.10 55.03
N ARG A 3 -59.23 0.87 53.74
CA ARG A 3 -58.27 0.21 52.90
C ARG A 3 -57.21 1.23 52.42
N LYS A 4 -55.96 1.09 52.87
CA LYS A 4 -54.86 1.87 52.39
C LYS A 4 -54.43 1.31 51.05
N VAL A 5 -54.52 2.14 50.02
CA VAL A 5 -53.96 1.87 48.68
C VAL A 5 -52.47 2.31 48.71
N ILE A 6 -51.55 1.38 48.59
CA ILE A 6 -50.09 1.66 48.44
C ILE A 6 -49.82 1.80 46.97
N THR A 7 -49.55 3.03 46.53
CA THR A 7 -49.06 3.31 45.16
C THR A 7 -47.55 3.10 45.13
N VAL A 8 -47.12 2.03 44.43
CA VAL A 8 -45.71 1.78 44.17
C VAL A 8 -45.30 2.59 42.93
N VAL A 9 -44.54 3.65 43.14
CA VAL A 9 -43.90 4.41 42.06
C VAL A 9 -42.62 3.68 41.66
N ILE A 10 -42.63 2.98 40.53
CA ILE A 10 -41.44 2.38 39.93
C ILE A 10 -40.65 3.50 39.23
N LEU A 11 -39.56 3.92 39.86
CA LEU A 11 -38.61 4.86 39.29
C LEU A 11 -37.76 4.09 38.26
N LEU A 12 -38.13 4.16 36.98
CA LEU A 12 -37.32 3.67 35.85
C LEU A 12 -36.13 4.62 35.68
N MET A 13 -35.02 4.28 36.33
CA MET A 13 -33.74 4.92 36.15
C MET A 13 -33.13 4.41 34.84
N GLY A 14 -33.43 5.12 33.74
CA GLY A 14 -32.80 4.87 32.44
C GLY A 14 -31.31 5.12 32.52
N ILE A 15 -30.52 4.05 32.53
CA ILE A 15 -29.06 4.13 32.34
C ILE A 15 -28.85 4.48 30.87
N PHE A 16 -28.69 5.77 30.56
CA PHE A 16 -28.08 6.19 29.29
C PHE A 16 -26.63 5.75 29.32
N LEU A 17 -26.31 4.61 28.69
CA LEU A 17 -24.97 4.33 28.30
C LEU A 17 -24.55 5.42 27.29
N SER A 18 -23.90 6.45 27.77
CA SER A 18 -23.17 7.39 26.92
C SER A 18 -22.06 6.61 26.23
N ILE A 19 -22.28 6.17 24.99
CA ILE A 19 -21.23 5.73 24.10
C ILE A 19 -20.39 7.00 23.84
N SER A 20 -19.31 7.15 24.60
CA SER A 20 -18.28 8.14 24.27
C SER A 20 -17.70 7.73 22.92
N THR A 21 -18.21 8.30 21.85
CA THR A 21 -17.46 8.35 20.60
C THR A 21 -16.22 9.17 20.93
N MET A 22 -15.07 8.51 21.05
CA MET A 22 -13.80 9.21 21.07
C MET A 22 -13.72 9.95 19.72
N ALA A 23 -13.93 11.24 19.76
CA ALA A 23 -13.72 12.08 18.59
C ALA A 23 -12.21 12.27 18.46
N LEU A 24 -11.62 11.94 17.31
CA LEU A 24 -10.25 12.29 16.98
C LEU A 24 -10.05 13.79 17.26
N GLU A 25 -9.11 14.15 18.11
CA GLU A 25 -8.82 15.55 18.43
C GLU A 25 -8.11 16.28 17.27
N ARG A 26 -7.65 15.53 16.26
CA ARG A 26 -6.94 16.06 15.08
C ARG A 26 -7.90 16.58 14.01
N THR A 27 -7.41 17.53 13.21
CA THR A 27 -8.11 18.09 12.05
C THR A 27 -7.47 17.74 10.71
N SER A 28 -6.29 17.12 10.73
CA SER A 28 -5.54 16.79 9.51
C SER A 28 -4.69 15.54 9.67
N LEU A 29 -4.37 14.90 8.53
CA LEU A 29 -3.44 13.81 8.39
C LEU A 29 -2.33 14.20 7.43
N ALA A 30 -1.08 14.03 7.84
CA ALA A 30 0.11 14.15 7.02
C ALA A 30 0.54 12.76 6.53
N ILE A 31 0.51 12.54 5.23
CA ILE A 31 0.68 11.22 4.62
C ILE A 31 1.81 11.27 3.59
N CYS A 32 2.54 10.18 3.41
CA CYS A 32 3.51 10.08 2.34
C CYS A 32 3.37 8.80 1.52
N GLY A 33 3.73 8.89 0.24
CA GLY A 33 3.90 7.77 -0.68
C GLY A 33 5.27 7.77 -1.34
N ASP A 34 5.52 6.83 -2.23
CA ASP A 34 6.78 6.75 -2.96
C ASP A 34 6.89 7.82 -4.04
N GLY A 35 7.90 8.68 -3.95
CA GLY A 35 8.20 9.70 -4.95
C GLY A 35 8.66 9.17 -6.31
N GLY A 36 8.99 7.88 -6.41
CA GLY A 36 9.21 7.20 -7.68
C GLY A 36 7.92 6.90 -8.46
N GLY A 37 6.77 7.16 -7.84
CA GLY A 37 5.44 6.80 -8.36
C GLY A 37 5.07 5.35 -8.07
N TRP A 38 3.79 5.13 -7.79
CA TRP A 38 3.18 3.81 -7.60
C TRP A 38 1.81 3.75 -8.28
N PRO A 39 1.73 4.10 -9.60
CA PRO A 39 0.46 4.10 -10.32
C PRO A 39 -0.07 2.68 -10.50
N PRO A 40 -1.38 2.49 -10.49
CA PRO A 40 -2.44 3.50 -10.40
C PRO A 40 -2.83 3.89 -8.95
N TYR A 41 -2.05 3.47 -7.94
CA TYR A 41 -2.39 3.64 -6.52
C TYR A 41 -2.13 5.07 -6.04
N HIS A 42 -0.91 5.61 -6.25
CA HIS A 42 -0.62 7.03 -6.02
C HIS A 42 0.46 7.52 -7.01
N PHE A 43 0.21 8.65 -7.62
CA PHE A 43 1.11 9.29 -8.59
C PHE A 43 0.77 10.78 -8.70
N GLU A 44 1.71 11.57 -9.23
CA GLU A 44 1.50 12.98 -9.46
C GLU A 44 0.93 13.24 -10.86
N LYS A 45 -0.17 13.99 -10.94
CA LYS A 45 -0.73 14.49 -12.18
C LYS A 45 -1.13 15.96 -11.98
N GLU A 46 -0.66 16.84 -12.87
CA GLU A 46 -0.95 18.27 -12.82
C GLU A 46 -0.65 18.91 -11.44
N ARG A 47 0.46 18.51 -10.81
CA ARG A 47 0.91 18.93 -9.47
C ARG A 47 -0.03 18.51 -8.32
N LYS A 48 -0.84 17.52 -8.54
CA LYS A 48 -1.69 16.91 -7.51
C LYS A 48 -1.36 15.44 -7.38
N VAL A 49 -1.32 14.96 -6.16
CA VAL A 49 -1.24 13.52 -5.91
C VAL A 49 -2.64 12.95 -6.05
N ILE A 50 -2.80 11.98 -6.92
CA ILE A 50 -4.05 11.28 -7.20
C ILE A 50 -3.82 9.77 -7.24
N GLY A 51 -4.88 8.99 -7.33
CA GLY A 51 -4.84 7.55 -7.47
C GLY A 51 -5.76 6.85 -6.47
N TYR A 52 -5.79 5.53 -6.58
CA TYR A 52 -6.63 4.69 -5.74
C TYR A 52 -6.42 4.91 -4.23
N ASP A 53 -5.16 5.06 -3.79
CA ASP A 53 -4.84 5.30 -2.38
C ASP A 53 -5.50 6.58 -1.86
N ILE A 54 -5.53 7.62 -2.70
CA ILE A 54 -6.10 8.92 -2.35
C ILE A 54 -7.62 8.81 -2.24
N ASP A 55 -8.27 8.15 -3.21
CA ASP A 55 -9.72 7.90 -3.17
C ASP A 55 -10.11 7.11 -1.91
N VAL A 56 -9.32 6.10 -1.54
CA VAL A 56 -9.54 5.31 -0.31
C VAL A 56 -9.39 6.16 0.94
N LEU A 57 -8.33 6.97 1.03
CA LEU A 57 -8.11 7.86 2.17
C LEU A 57 -9.25 8.87 2.33
N GLU A 58 -9.67 9.48 1.22
CA GLU A 58 -10.78 10.44 1.22
C GLU A 58 -12.09 9.78 1.64
N ALA A 59 -12.38 8.58 1.15
CA ALA A 59 -13.59 7.84 1.54
C ALA A 59 -13.61 7.47 3.02
N VAL A 60 -12.45 7.20 3.61
CA VAL A 60 -12.34 6.81 5.03
C VAL A 60 -12.33 8.03 5.95
N PHE A 61 -11.53 9.05 5.66
CA PHE A 61 -11.19 10.10 6.62
C PHE A 61 -11.90 11.44 6.38
N SER A 62 -12.29 11.78 5.13
CA SER A 62 -12.99 13.04 4.87
C SER A 62 -14.38 13.13 5.53
N PRO A 63 -15.18 12.04 5.65
CA PRO A 63 -16.44 12.08 6.38
C PRO A 63 -16.30 12.39 7.88
N LEU A 64 -15.09 12.18 8.43
CA LEU A 64 -14.74 12.50 9.81
C LEU A 64 -14.26 13.95 9.99
N GLY A 65 -14.25 14.74 8.93
CA GLY A 65 -13.79 16.13 8.95
C GLY A 65 -12.26 16.28 8.91
N LEU A 66 -11.52 15.22 8.59
CA LEU A 66 -10.06 15.28 8.50
C LEU A 66 -9.60 15.79 7.12
N THR A 67 -8.72 16.76 7.11
CA THR A 67 -8.01 17.20 5.90
C THR A 67 -6.82 16.29 5.63
N ILE A 68 -6.69 15.80 4.40
CA ILE A 68 -5.61 14.90 3.99
C ILE A 68 -4.58 15.69 3.18
N THR A 69 -3.31 15.59 3.56
CA THR A 69 -2.18 16.10 2.78
C THR A 69 -1.25 14.95 2.44
N VAL A 70 -0.88 14.81 1.17
CA VAL A 70 -0.04 13.71 0.69
C VAL A 70 1.18 14.26 -0.02
N ASP A 71 2.37 13.85 0.44
CA ASP A 71 3.66 14.15 -0.17
C ASP A 71 4.26 12.89 -0.79
N LEU A 72 5.07 13.05 -1.84
CA LEU A 72 5.78 11.97 -2.50
C LEU A 72 7.31 12.12 -2.40
N PRO A 73 7.91 12.01 -1.20
CA PRO A 73 9.36 11.96 -1.05
C PRO A 73 9.91 10.60 -1.52
N PRO A 74 11.25 10.45 -1.69
CA PRO A 74 11.87 9.14 -1.90
C PRO A 74 11.41 8.14 -0.84
N TRP A 75 11.07 6.89 -1.24
CA TRP A 75 10.43 5.89 -0.38
C TRP A 75 11.11 5.67 0.97
N GLN A 76 12.44 5.53 0.98
CA GLN A 76 13.18 5.39 2.24
C GLN A 76 13.01 6.58 3.18
N ARG A 77 12.85 7.78 2.63
CA ARG A 77 12.57 8.98 3.42
C ARG A 77 11.15 8.96 3.97
N CYS A 78 10.16 8.59 3.15
CA CYS A 78 8.78 8.40 3.60
C CYS A 78 8.73 7.45 4.80
N LEU A 79 9.31 6.25 4.68
CA LEU A 79 9.38 5.28 5.77
C LEU A 79 10.01 5.86 7.05
N ARG A 80 11.20 6.45 6.92
CA ARG A 80 11.91 7.03 8.07
C ARG A 80 11.12 8.14 8.75
N GLU A 81 10.57 9.07 7.99
CA GLU A 81 9.84 10.22 8.55
C GLU A 81 8.49 9.76 9.17
N THR A 82 7.86 8.72 8.65
CA THR A 82 6.68 8.08 9.27
C THR A 82 7.05 7.40 10.58
N ASN A 83 8.17 6.67 10.64
CA ASN A 83 8.63 6.06 11.88
C ASN A 83 8.87 7.12 12.98
N LEU A 84 9.35 8.31 12.59
CA LEU A 84 9.59 9.45 13.49
C LEU A 84 8.33 10.27 13.82
N GLY A 85 7.15 9.93 13.26
CA GLY A 85 5.90 10.65 13.48
C GLY A 85 5.79 11.99 12.76
N ARG A 86 6.63 12.25 11.74
CA ARG A 86 6.52 13.45 10.89
C ARG A 86 5.47 13.29 9.80
N TYR A 87 5.26 12.07 9.35
CA TYR A 87 4.07 11.64 8.64
C TYR A 87 3.28 10.71 9.54
N ASP A 88 1.97 10.80 9.49
CA ASP A 88 1.07 9.93 10.24
C ASP A 88 0.99 8.55 9.60
N ILE A 89 0.98 8.52 8.25
CA ILE A 89 0.76 7.31 7.45
C ILE A 89 1.72 7.28 6.25
N ALA A 90 2.31 6.10 5.98
CA ALA A 90 2.94 5.79 4.69
C ALA A 90 2.05 4.85 3.88
N LEU A 91 1.89 5.16 2.57
CA LEU A 91 0.99 4.44 1.66
C LEU A 91 1.63 3.17 1.09
N SER A 92 0.80 2.22 0.68
CA SER A 92 1.14 1.16 -0.29
C SER A 92 2.36 0.32 0.10
N ALA A 93 2.41 -0.18 1.32
CA ALA A 93 3.52 -0.99 1.80
C ALA A 93 3.20 -2.49 1.81
N ALA A 94 4.08 -3.31 1.24
CA ALA A 94 4.04 -4.75 1.43
C ALA A 94 4.45 -5.14 2.86
N TYR A 95 3.98 -6.28 3.35
CA TYR A 95 4.33 -6.80 4.67
C TYR A 95 5.82 -7.13 4.80
N SER A 96 6.40 -6.86 5.95
CA SER A 96 7.62 -7.50 6.47
C SER A 96 7.60 -7.48 8.00
N GLU A 97 8.32 -8.42 8.61
CA GLU A 97 8.47 -8.46 10.08
C GLU A 97 9.09 -7.18 10.65
N GLU A 98 10.01 -6.54 9.92
CA GLU A 98 10.60 -5.26 10.29
C GLU A 98 9.53 -4.16 10.31
N ARG A 99 8.72 -4.07 9.25
CA ARG A 99 7.63 -3.08 9.18
C ARG A 99 6.57 -3.29 10.25
N ASP A 100 6.25 -4.54 10.58
CA ASP A 100 5.29 -4.87 11.64
C ASP A 100 5.80 -4.46 13.04
N LYS A 101 7.12 -4.49 13.26
CA LYS A 101 7.74 -3.97 14.50
C LYS A 101 7.75 -2.44 14.56
N ASP A 102 8.05 -1.80 13.44
CA ASP A 102 8.31 -0.36 13.38
C ASP A 102 7.05 0.49 13.21
N TYR A 103 5.97 -0.07 12.65
CA TYR A 103 4.72 0.62 12.33
C TYR A 103 3.51 -0.14 12.86
N ILE A 104 2.36 0.52 12.85
CA ILE A 104 1.05 -0.09 13.01
C ILE A 104 0.52 -0.37 11.61
N LEU A 105 0.40 -1.64 11.22
CA LEU A 105 -0.15 -2.03 9.92
C LEU A 105 -1.69 -2.03 9.99
N THR A 106 -2.32 -1.46 8.98
CA THR A 106 -3.78 -1.58 8.76
C THR A 106 -4.16 -2.98 8.30
N ASP A 107 -5.43 -3.28 8.11
CA ASP A 107 -5.85 -4.38 7.24
C ASP A 107 -5.36 -4.09 5.80
N TYR A 108 -5.03 -5.16 5.04
CA TYR A 108 -4.66 -4.97 3.64
C TYR A 108 -5.86 -4.45 2.83
N TYR A 109 -5.61 -3.58 1.86
CA TYR A 109 -6.68 -2.98 1.08
C TYR A 109 -6.62 -3.30 -0.43
N TYR A 110 -5.51 -3.85 -0.92
CA TYR A 110 -5.37 -4.46 -2.23
C TYR A 110 -4.27 -5.53 -2.26
N THR A 111 -4.15 -6.25 -3.38
CA THR A 111 -3.10 -7.25 -3.63
C THR A 111 -2.51 -7.04 -5.01
N LEU A 112 -1.21 -7.33 -5.17
CA LEU A 112 -0.50 -7.28 -6.44
C LEU A 112 0.22 -8.58 -6.72
N GLN A 113 0.33 -8.95 -8.00
CA GLN A 113 1.00 -10.18 -8.41
C GLN A 113 2.52 -9.98 -8.51
N PRO A 114 3.33 -10.63 -7.67
CA PRO A 114 4.78 -10.66 -7.83
C PRO A 114 5.17 -11.22 -9.19
N SER A 115 6.02 -10.48 -9.88
CA SER A 115 6.45 -10.75 -11.25
C SER A 115 7.93 -10.47 -11.42
N TYR A 116 8.53 -10.99 -12.46
CA TYR A 116 9.88 -10.63 -12.86
C TYR A 116 9.91 -10.12 -14.30
N VAL A 117 10.79 -9.17 -14.55
CA VAL A 117 11.08 -8.62 -15.88
C VAL A 117 12.45 -9.11 -16.33
N TYR A 118 12.56 -9.52 -17.58
CA TYR A 118 13.80 -9.95 -18.20
C TYR A 118 13.89 -9.46 -19.65
N SER A 119 15.10 -9.49 -20.24
CA SER A 119 15.30 -9.15 -21.66
C SER A 119 15.18 -10.38 -22.54
N SER A 120 14.18 -10.40 -23.45
CA SER A 120 14.06 -11.45 -24.47
C SER A 120 15.13 -11.35 -25.57
N ILE A 121 15.87 -10.24 -25.64
CA ILE A 121 17.05 -10.12 -26.52
C ILE A 121 18.19 -10.95 -25.95
N THR A 122 18.40 -10.90 -24.63
CA THR A 122 19.44 -11.69 -23.93
C THR A 122 19.02 -13.14 -23.73
N TYR A 123 17.74 -13.37 -23.48
CA TYR A 123 17.14 -14.70 -23.22
C TYR A 123 15.97 -14.95 -24.16
N PRO A 124 16.21 -15.29 -25.45
CA PRO A 124 15.16 -15.46 -26.45
C PRO A 124 14.15 -16.56 -26.09
N GLU A 125 14.61 -17.64 -25.47
CA GLU A 125 13.78 -18.76 -25.02
C GLU A 125 13.14 -18.53 -23.65
N GLY A 126 13.33 -17.33 -23.04
CA GLY A 126 12.92 -17.03 -21.68
C GLY A 126 13.91 -17.54 -20.64
N LEU A 127 13.59 -17.28 -19.36
CA LEU A 127 14.38 -17.79 -18.24
C LEU A 127 13.81 -19.11 -17.73
N PRO A 128 14.65 -20.12 -17.37
CA PRO A 128 14.19 -21.42 -16.88
C PRO A 128 13.72 -21.34 -15.41
N ILE A 129 12.84 -20.37 -15.10
CA ILE A 129 12.27 -20.13 -13.77
C ILE A 129 10.99 -20.92 -13.66
N ARG A 130 10.97 -21.95 -12.81
CA ARG A 130 9.82 -22.82 -12.51
C ARG A 130 9.29 -22.59 -11.10
N THR A 131 10.13 -22.07 -10.21
CA THR A 131 9.82 -21.72 -8.83
C THR A 131 10.45 -20.36 -8.50
N ALA A 132 10.00 -19.72 -7.44
CA ALA A 132 10.59 -18.45 -6.99
C ALA A 132 12.09 -18.60 -6.66
N GLN A 133 12.50 -19.74 -6.11
CA GLN A 133 13.90 -20.02 -5.73
C GLN A 133 14.84 -20.09 -6.93
N ASP A 134 14.33 -20.43 -8.13
CA ASP A 134 15.15 -20.45 -9.34
C ASP A 134 15.67 -19.05 -9.70
N ILE A 135 14.97 -17.99 -9.26
CA ILE A 135 15.38 -16.59 -9.44
C ILE A 135 16.70 -16.29 -8.74
N ASP A 136 17.00 -16.96 -7.64
CA ASP A 136 18.24 -16.78 -6.86
C ASP A 136 19.51 -17.15 -7.67
N GLY A 137 19.36 -17.90 -8.75
CA GLY A 137 20.44 -18.24 -9.69
C GLY A 137 20.84 -17.11 -10.64
N PHE A 138 20.11 -16.00 -10.66
CA PHE A 138 20.31 -14.87 -11.56
C PHE A 138 20.81 -13.62 -10.81
N ARG A 139 21.32 -12.63 -11.58
CA ARG A 139 21.62 -11.31 -11.03
C ARG A 139 20.33 -10.52 -10.91
N VAL A 140 19.78 -10.45 -9.69
CA VAL A 140 18.49 -9.83 -9.41
C VAL A 140 18.66 -8.36 -9.03
N CYS A 141 17.92 -7.47 -9.69
CA CYS A 141 17.84 -6.05 -9.38
C CYS A 141 16.51 -5.69 -8.75
N GLY A 142 16.53 -4.63 -7.94
CA GLY A 142 15.36 -4.06 -7.30
C GLY A 142 15.53 -2.59 -6.93
N LEU A 143 14.47 -2.02 -6.36
CA LEU A 143 14.40 -0.63 -5.92
C LEU A 143 14.86 -0.46 -4.47
N GLN A 144 15.47 0.67 -4.16
CA GLN A 144 15.91 1.02 -2.81
C GLN A 144 14.71 1.14 -1.85
N GLY A 145 14.83 0.54 -0.66
CA GLY A 145 13.79 0.55 0.36
C GLY A 145 12.61 -0.38 0.09
N TYR A 146 12.58 -1.06 -1.07
CA TYR A 146 11.55 -2.05 -1.37
C TYR A 146 11.83 -3.37 -0.64
N ASN A 147 10.75 -4.05 -0.31
CA ASN A 147 10.74 -5.38 0.30
C ASN A 147 10.33 -6.42 -0.76
N TYR A 148 11.14 -7.45 -0.91
CA TYR A 148 10.91 -8.52 -1.89
C TYR A 148 10.58 -9.87 -1.24
N THR A 149 10.32 -9.91 0.07
CA THR A 149 9.95 -11.15 0.80
C THR A 149 8.71 -11.81 0.19
N GLY A 150 7.70 -11.01 -0.19
CA GLY A 150 6.48 -11.50 -0.83
C GLY A 150 6.68 -12.10 -2.24
N PHE A 151 7.89 -11.96 -2.82
CA PHE A 151 8.24 -12.59 -4.10
C PHE A 151 8.71 -14.04 -3.94
N GLY A 152 8.85 -14.54 -2.72
CA GLY A 152 9.34 -15.89 -2.45
C GLY A 152 10.83 -16.08 -2.73
N VAL A 153 11.60 -15.00 -2.84
CA VAL A 153 13.05 -14.98 -3.06
C VAL A 153 13.78 -14.60 -1.78
N ASP A 154 15.09 -14.85 -1.73
CA ASP A 154 15.94 -14.33 -0.67
C ASP A 154 16.17 -12.82 -0.88
N ASP A 155 15.49 -11.99 -0.08
CA ASP A 155 15.54 -10.52 -0.18
C ASP A 155 16.96 -9.96 -0.07
N SER A 156 17.88 -10.66 0.65
CA SER A 156 19.27 -10.27 0.79
C SER A 156 20.09 -10.38 -0.51
N LYS A 157 19.64 -11.21 -1.46
CA LYS A 157 20.27 -11.39 -2.77
C LYS A 157 19.81 -10.36 -3.79
N VAL A 158 18.76 -9.61 -3.53
CA VAL A 158 18.25 -8.57 -4.43
C VAL A 158 19.13 -7.33 -4.34
N ARG A 159 19.73 -6.93 -5.46
CA ARG A 159 20.56 -5.72 -5.56
C ARG A 159 19.67 -4.48 -5.64
N LYS A 160 19.40 -3.85 -4.51
CA LYS A 160 18.51 -2.69 -4.36
C LYS A 160 19.22 -1.37 -4.71
N ASN A 161 19.77 -1.26 -5.91
CA ASN A 161 20.57 -0.11 -6.35
C ASN A 161 19.76 0.94 -7.14
N GLY A 162 18.58 0.59 -7.62
CA GLY A 162 17.71 1.50 -8.38
C GLY A 162 16.94 2.43 -7.47
N LYS A 163 16.89 3.71 -7.82
CA LYS A 163 16.06 4.72 -7.12
C LYS A 163 14.69 4.88 -7.77
N THR A 164 14.57 4.57 -9.06
CA THR A 164 13.35 4.66 -9.86
C THR A 164 13.20 3.43 -10.75
N PHE A 165 11.99 3.16 -11.23
CA PHE A 165 11.72 2.09 -12.20
C PHE A 165 12.57 2.25 -13.46
N ASP A 166 12.65 3.46 -14.02
CA ASP A 166 13.47 3.77 -15.20
C ASP A 166 14.95 3.41 -15.01
N GLN A 167 15.52 3.67 -13.82
CA GLN A 167 16.92 3.28 -13.55
C GLN A 167 17.11 1.77 -13.54
N VAL A 168 16.20 1.00 -12.96
CA VAL A 168 16.31 -0.46 -12.92
C VAL A 168 16.10 -1.06 -14.31
N VAL A 169 15.15 -0.52 -15.08
CA VAL A 169 14.95 -0.89 -16.50
C VAL A 169 16.23 -0.67 -17.29
N LYS A 170 16.87 0.49 -17.20
CA LYS A 170 18.18 0.77 -17.85
C LYS A 170 19.30 -0.16 -17.38
N MET A 171 19.27 -0.60 -16.11
CA MET A 171 20.25 -1.60 -15.63
C MET A 171 20.02 -2.96 -16.28
N LEU A 172 18.77 -3.36 -16.48
CA LEU A 172 18.39 -4.60 -17.15
C LEU A 172 18.79 -4.54 -18.64
N GLU A 173 18.48 -3.47 -19.35
CA GLU A 173 18.86 -3.22 -20.75
C GLU A 173 20.39 -3.21 -20.94
N ALA A 174 21.12 -2.64 -19.97
CA ALA A 174 22.58 -2.62 -19.96
C ALA A 174 23.22 -3.95 -19.49
N ASN A 175 22.44 -5.01 -19.34
CA ASN A 175 22.87 -6.33 -18.87
C ASN A 175 23.65 -6.29 -17.53
N ARG A 176 23.30 -5.35 -16.64
CA ARG A 176 23.87 -5.26 -15.28
C ARG A 176 23.14 -6.18 -14.30
N CYS A 177 21.93 -6.59 -14.62
CA CYS A 177 21.15 -7.66 -13.99
C CYS A 177 20.40 -8.47 -15.05
N ASP A 178 19.99 -9.66 -14.70
CA ASP A 178 19.25 -10.59 -15.56
C ASP A 178 17.75 -10.49 -15.31
N VAL A 179 17.38 -10.19 -14.07
CA VAL A 179 16.02 -10.13 -13.56
C VAL A 179 15.79 -8.82 -12.80
N PHE A 180 14.67 -8.15 -13.07
CA PHE A 180 14.11 -7.09 -12.25
C PHE A 180 12.82 -7.58 -11.60
N LEU A 181 12.73 -7.58 -10.28
CA LEU A 181 11.52 -7.94 -9.55
C LEU A 181 10.58 -6.75 -9.50
N ALA A 182 9.41 -6.90 -10.13
CA ALA A 182 8.39 -5.88 -10.24
C ALA A 182 6.99 -6.48 -10.03
N ARG A 183 5.97 -5.65 -9.99
CA ARG A 183 4.56 -6.05 -10.03
C ARG A 183 3.97 -5.59 -11.36
N TYR A 184 3.34 -6.51 -12.08
CA TYR A 184 2.80 -6.23 -13.41
C TYR A 184 1.85 -5.02 -13.40
N GLU A 185 0.97 -4.95 -12.39
CA GLU A 185 -0.03 -3.89 -12.25
C GLU A 185 0.59 -2.50 -12.16
N ILE A 186 1.77 -2.38 -11.51
CA ILE A 186 2.49 -1.10 -11.43
C ILE A 186 3.08 -0.72 -12.78
N LEU A 187 3.67 -1.68 -13.49
CA LEU A 187 4.21 -1.42 -14.84
C LEU A 187 3.09 -1.04 -15.82
N ALA A 188 1.95 -1.72 -15.74
CA ALA A 188 0.74 -1.38 -16.50
C ALA A 188 0.18 -0.01 -16.10
N GLY A 189 0.20 0.31 -14.80
CA GLY A 189 -0.23 1.58 -14.25
C GLY A 189 0.58 2.76 -14.79
N PHE A 190 1.91 2.66 -14.85
CA PHE A 190 2.76 3.68 -15.49
C PHE A 190 2.34 3.94 -16.95
N LYS A 191 2.08 2.87 -17.69
CA LYS A 191 1.65 3.00 -19.08
C LYS A 191 0.27 3.66 -19.20
N ALA A 192 -0.70 3.25 -18.40
CA ALA A 192 -2.07 3.76 -18.45
C ALA A 192 -2.18 5.21 -17.93
N SER A 193 -1.55 5.50 -16.78
CA SER A 193 -1.72 6.79 -16.10
C SER A 193 -0.76 7.87 -16.59
N GLU A 194 0.47 7.50 -16.98
CA GLU A 194 1.56 8.44 -17.32
C GLU A 194 2.07 8.30 -18.76
N GLY A 195 1.60 7.29 -19.50
CA GLY A 195 2.07 7.00 -20.87
C GLY A 195 3.50 6.42 -20.91
N ILE A 196 4.04 6.00 -19.76
CA ILE A 196 5.42 5.47 -19.63
C ILE A 196 5.38 3.95 -19.75
N ASP A 197 5.84 3.41 -20.88
CA ASP A 197 5.96 1.97 -21.09
C ASP A 197 7.37 1.47 -20.70
N HIS A 198 7.48 0.81 -19.56
CA HIS A 198 8.71 0.20 -19.07
C HIS A 198 9.04 -1.16 -19.74
N LEU A 199 8.13 -1.71 -20.54
CA LEU A 199 8.29 -3.01 -21.22
C LEU A 199 8.66 -2.85 -22.69
N THR A 200 9.48 -1.86 -23.01
CA THR A 200 10.04 -1.64 -24.36
C THR A 200 11.29 -2.46 -24.62
N ASN A 201 11.86 -2.37 -25.82
CA ASN A 201 13.18 -2.94 -26.18
C ASN A 201 13.33 -4.44 -25.87
N GLY A 202 12.26 -5.22 -26.09
CA GLY A 202 12.29 -6.67 -25.87
C GLY A 202 12.20 -7.09 -24.40
N LEU A 203 11.87 -6.18 -23.47
CA LEU A 203 11.60 -6.54 -22.09
C LEU A 203 10.27 -7.27 -21.99
N LYS A 204 10.26 -8.34 -21.20
CA LYS A 204 9.09 -9.19 -20.93
C LYS A 204 8.85 -9.28 -19.44
N VAL A 205 7.58 -9.26 -19.04
CA VAL A 205 7.16 -9.49 -17.66
C VAL A 205 6.48 -10.85 -17.55
N VAL A 206 6.80 -11.59 -16.49
CA VAL A 206 6.23 -12.91 -16.21
C VAL A 206 5.92 -13.01 -14.72
N SER A 207 4.73 -13.51 -14.39
CA SER A 207 4.37 -13.78 -12.98
C SER A 207 5.25 -14.89 -12.41
N ILE A 208 5.66 -14.74 -11.15
CA ILE A 208 6.47 -15.75 -10.48
C ILE A 208 5.61 -16.99 -10.19
N PRO A 209 6.03 -18.17 -10.67
CA PRO A 209 5.26 -19.39 -10.49
C PRO A 209 5.08 -19.75 -9.01
N GLY A 210 3.86 -20.15 -8.64
CA GLY A 210 3.55 -20.61 -7.28
C GLY A 210 3.45 -19.52 -6.22
N ILE A 211 3.61 -18.23 -6.58
CA ILE A 211 3.46 -17.11 -5.66
C ILE A 211 2.07 -16.49 -5.87
N SER A 212 1.31 -16.39 -4.78
CA SER A 212 0.02 -15.69 -4.75
C SER A 212 0.22 -14.18 -4.61
N GLY A 213 -0.86 -13.42 -4.81
CA GLY A 213 -0.84 -11.96 -4.70
C GLY A 213 -0.30 -11.46 -3.35
N ASP A 214 0.62 -10.52 -3.42
CA ASP A 214 1.23 -9.86 -2.27
C ASP A 214 0.30 -8.77 -1.73
N LYS A 215 0.09 -8.74 -0.42
CA LYS A 215 -0.86 -7.83 0.23
C LYS A 215 -0.22 -6.49 0.54
N PHE A 216 -0.99 -5.41 0.34
CA PHE A 216 -0.56 -4.05 0.60
C PHE A 216 -1.36 -3.40 1.71
N TYR A 217 -0.64 -2.67 2.56
CA TYR A 217 -1.09 -2.07 3.80
C TYR A 217 -0.73 -0.58 3.84
N MET A 218 -1.44 0.19 4.63
CA MET A 218 -0.94 1.48 5.09
C MET A 218 -0.13 1.26 6.37
N LEU A 219 0.98 1.96 6.51
CA LEU A 219 1.83 1.95 7.69
C LEU A 219 1.55 3.20 8.52
N ILE A 220 0.93 3.04 9.67
CA ILE A 220 0.64 4.15 10.59
C ILE A 220 1.81 4.27 11.57
N SER A 221 2.23 5.49 11.85
CA SER A 221 3.31 5.76 12.80
C SER A 221 2.97 5.27 14.21
N ARG A 222 3.92 4.60 14.86
CA ARG A 222 3.83 4.28 16.31
C ARG A 222 4.13 5.48 17.19
N SER A 223 4.68 6.57 16.62
CA SER A 223 5.08 7.78 17.34
C SER A 223 3.96 8.80 17.51
N ILE A 224 2.77 8.55 16.91
CA ILE A 224 1.59 9.39 17.10
C ILE A 224 0.66 8.79 18.16
N PRO A 225 -0.03 9.63 18.96
CA PRO A 225 -0.80 9.14 20.11
C PRO A 225 -2.05 8.34 19.72
N ASP A 226 -2.66 8.64 18.58
CA ASP A 226 -3.92 8.11 18.08
C ASP A 226 -3.76 7.06 16.96
N GLY A 227 -2.56 6.52 16.76
CA GLY A 227 -2.26 5.58 15.68
C GLY A 227 -3.13 4.30 15.69
N LEU A 228 -3.44 3.75 16.86
CA LEU A 228 -4.33 2.59 16.97
C LEU A 228 -5.79 2.94 16.66
N GLU A 229 -6.22 4.16 16.97
CA GLU A 229 -7.55 4.65 16.63
C GLU A 229 -7.69 4.84 15.10
N LEU A 230 -6.68 5.45 14.45
CA LEU A 230 -6.63 5.58 12.99
C LEU A 230 -6.68 4.21 12.32
N LYS A 231 -5.92 3.21 12.82
CA LYS A 231 -6.01 1.83 12.34
C LYS A 231 -7.44 1.28 12.45
N SER A 232 -8.06 1.41 13.63
CA SER A 232 -9.41 0.88 13.87
C SER A 232 -10.43 1.49 12.89
N ILE A 233 -10.36 2.80 12.69
CA ILE A 233 -11.20 3.53 11.74
C ILE A 233 -10.98 3.02 10.32
N PHE A 234 -9.73 2.95 9.89
CA PHE A 234 -9.38 2.50 8.54
C PHE A 234 -9.86 1.06 8.29
N ASP A 235 -9.54 0.12 9.17
CA ASP A 235 -9.88 -1.29 9.01
C ASP A 235 -11.41 -1.51 8.95
N GLN A 236 -12.17 -0.79 9.77
CA GLN A 236 -13.62 -0.85 9.73
C GLN A 236 -14.19 -0.37 8.40
N HIS A 237 -13.70 0.76 7.88
CA HIS A 237 -14.17 1.32 6.61
C HIS A 237 -13.72 0.47 5.41
N ILE A 238 -12.47 -0.02 5.39
CA ILE A 238 -11.98 -0.91 4.33
C ILE A 238 -12.81 -2.17 4.22
N LYS A 239 -13.23 -2.75 5.36
CA LYS A 239 -14.13 -3.91 5.35
C LYS A 239 -15.48 -3.56 4.71
N GLN A 240 -16.04 -2.39 5.00
CA GLN A 240 -17.30 -1.94 4.42
C GLN A 240 -17.18 -1.66 2.92
N LEU A 241 -16.14 -0.93 2.50
CA LEU A 241 -15.85 -0.60 1.10
C LEU A 241 -15.61 -1.86 0.26
N ARG A 242 -14.95 -2.88 0.83
CA ARG A 242 -14.73 -4.17 0.16
C ARG A 242 -16.04 -4.93 -0.03
N VAL A 243 -16.90 -5.01 1.01
CA VAL A 243 -18.19 -5.71 0.92
C VAL A 243 -19.16 -5.04 -0.05
N SER A 244 -19.12 -3.70 -0.14
CA SER A 244 -19.94 -2.95 -1.09
C SER A 244 -19.44 -2.97 -2.54
N GLY A 245 -18.23 -3.49 -2.80
CA GLY A 245 -17.57 -3.44 -4.10
C GLY A 245 -17.04 -2.05 -4.47
N GLU A 246 -16.98 -1.11 -3.52
CA GLU A 246 -16.50 0.25 -3.78
C GLU A 246 -15.00 0.29 -4.05
N LEU A 247 -14.20 -0.57 -3.39
CA LEU A 247 -12.77 -0.66 -3.67
C LEU A 247 -12.49 -1.02 -5.13
N ASP A 248 -13.27 -1.94 -5.71
CA ASP A 248 -13.14 -2.33 -7.11
C ASP A 248 -13.51 -1.16 -8.04
N ARG A 249 -14.60 -0.45 -7.75
CA ARG A 249 -14.97 0.75 -8.52
C ARG A 249 -13.94 1.88 -8.44
N MET A 250 -13.27 2.04 -7.30
CA MET A 250 -12.22 3.05 -7.15
C MET A 250 -11.01 2.75 -8.03
N ILE A 251 -10.54 1.51 -8.08
CA ILE A 251 -9.38 1.16 -8.90
C ILE A 251 -9.70 1.20 -10.41
N GLU A 252 -10.92 0.81 -10.82
CA GLU A 252 -11.37 0.84 -12.22
C GLU A 252 -11.17 2.20 -12.87
N LYS A 253 -11.35 3.32 -12.14
CA LYS A 253 -11.14 4.69 -12.65
C LYS A 253 -9.73 4.94 -13.20
N TYR A 254 -8.76 4.12 -12.83
CA TYR A 254 -7.34 4.33 -13.12
C TYR A 254 -6.74 3.27 -14.05
N ILE A 255 -7.47 2.20 -14.36
CA ILE A 255 -6.97 1.07 -15.17
C ILE A 255 -7.75 0.89 -16.48
N GLU A 256 -8.86 1.62 -16.68
CA GLU A 256 -9.59 1.73 -17.96
C GLU A 256 -8.92 2.77 -18.89
#